data_ec73e739d3228a85e1c6928eb2741e58
#
_entry.id   ec73e739d3228a85e1c6928eb2741e58
#
_cell.length_a   1.000
_cell.length_b   1.000
_cell.length_c   1.000
_cell.angle_alpha   90.00
_cell.angle_beta   90.00
_cell.angle_gamma   90.00
#
_symmetry.space_group_name_H-M   'P 1'
#
loop_
_entity.id
_entity.type
_entity.pdbx_description
1 polymer ?
#
loop_
_entity_poly.entity_id
_entity_poly.type
_entity_poly.pdbx_seq_one_letter_code
_entity_poly.pdbx_strand_id
1 'polypeptide(L)'
;MESLFYCQLYTKKYKEVLVLKKWRLTGSVLLLALFLSACGNDSSENESSTTAENEEPFTIGVIPAQTEGEMQTAMDKLQTILSEELDREVEIEVYPDYNGVVESMNYDQIDMAYLGPLTYVIAEANSNAKAIITQLVDGEPFYNAYIITHKDNPATSLDELLENPGEVQFAFGDPNSTSGSLIPSIELQDRGVYQSEEENQFETVRFTGSHDATALSVQNKQVDAGAIDSAIYNQLLESGKIDGEQLKIIWESEPLFQYPWAVLESTDDDTVAKLREAFLAIEDPEILDAFGATGFTEADNADYESIKQAAIKQGIIEE
;
A
#
# COMPACT_ATOMS: atom_id res chain seq x y z
N MET A 1 -2.67 34.46 -33.80
CA MET A 1 -4.09 34.43 -34.25
C MET A 1 -4.77 33.07 -34.02
N GLU A 2 -4.07 32.05 -33.57
CA GLU A 2 -4.61 30.68 -33.32
C GLU A 2 -5.19 30.47 -31.91
N SER A 3 -4.81 31.27 -30.90
CA SER A 3 -5.29 31.10 -29.52
C SER A 3 -6.74 31.58 -29.27
N LEU A 4 -7.28 32.41 -30.15
CA LEU A 4 -8.66 32.92 -30.04
C LEU A 4 -9.71 31.93 -30.59
N PHE A 5 -9.32 31.01 -31.44
CA PHE A 5 -10.22 30.01 -32.02
C PHE A 5 -10.52 28.85 -31.07
N TYR A 6 -9.58 28.50 -30.19
CA TYR A 6 -9.78 27.41 -29.20
C TYR A 6 -10.72 27.82 -28.06
N CYS A 7 -10.71 29.09 -27.67
CA CYS A 7 -11.57 29.59 -26.58
C CYS A 7 -13.06 29.65 -26.97
N GLN A 8 -13.37 29.87 -28.27
CA GLN A 8 -14.77 29.91 -28.74
C GLN A 8 -15.42 28.53 -28.90
N LEU A 9 -14.64 27.48 -29.14
CA LEU A 9 -15.15 26.11 -29.26
C LEU A 9 -15.49 25.51 -27.88
N TYR A 10 -14.73 25.87 -26.83
CA TYR A 10 -14.97 25.38 -25.48
C TYR A 10 -16.24 25.98 -24.85
N THR A 11 -16.49 27.25 -25.10
CA THR A 11 -17.70 27.93 -24.54
C THR A 11 -19.00 27.49 -25.20
N LYS A 12 -18.95 27.02 -26.46
CA LYS A 12 -20.15 26.54 -27.17
C LYS A 12 -20.56 25.14 -26.69
N LYS A 13 -19.60 24.28 -26.39
CA LYS A 13 -19.85 22.90 -25.87
C LYS A 13 -20.42 22.89 -24.44
N TYR A 14 -20.03 23.87 -23.62
CA TYR A 14 -20.53 24.02 -22.23
C TYR A 14 -21.97 24.55 -22.16
N LYS A 15 -22.39 25.35 -23.13
CA LYS A 15 -23.78 25.88 -23.17
C LYS A 15 -24.80 24.83 -23.56
N GLU A 16 -24.46 23.88 -24.41
CA GLU A 16 -25.37 22.80 -24.83
C GLU A 16 -25.59 21.76 -23.72
N VAL A 17 -24.58 21.46 -22.90
CA VAL A 17 -24.72 20.55 -21.75
C VAL A 17 -25.61 21.13 -20.64
N LEU A 18 -25.60 22.45 -20.43
CA LEU A 18 -26.43 23.14 -19.42
C LEU A 18 -27.91 23.24 -19.82
N VAL A 19 -28.23 23.28 -21.11
CA VAL A 19 -29.61 23.31 -21.59
C VAL A 19 -30.31 21.97 -21.48
N LEU A 20 -29.60 20.87 -21.71
CA LEU A 20 -30.12 19.50 -21.58
C LEU A 20 -30.38 19.09 -20.12
N LYS A 21 -29.67 19.69 -19.13
CA LYS A 21 -29.86 19.38 -17.71
C LYS A 21 -31.08 20.09 -17.11
N LYS A 22 -31.55 21.21 -17.71
CA LYS A 22 -32.74 21.97 -17.27
C LYS A 22 -34.07 21.35 -17.72
N TRP A 23 -34.07 20.52 -18.76
CA TRP A 23 -35.31 19.91 -19.27
C TRP A 23 -35.71 18.60 -18.59
N ARG A 24 -34.85 18.02 -17.76
CA ARG A 24 -35.17 16.80 -17.01
C ARG A 24 -35.75 17.03 -15.61
N LEU A 25 -35.76 18.24 -15.12
CA LEU A 25 -36.27 18.58 -13.75
C LEU A 25 -37.74 19.07 -13.70
N THR A 26 -38.43 19.18 -14.84
CA THR A 26 -39.85 19.70 -14.86
C THR A 26 -40.88 18.62 -15.14
N GLY A 27 -40.47 17.31 -15.21
CA GLY A 27 -41.39 16.20 -15.57
C GLY A 27 -41.85 15.30 -14.43
N SER A 28 -41.43 15.51 -13.17
CA SER A 28 -41.67 14.52 -12.08
C SER A 28 -42.44 15.02 -10.86
N VAL A 29 -43.25 16.09 -10.98
CA VAL A 29 -44.01 16.61 -9.80
C VAL A 29 -45.53 16.40 -9.91
N LEU A 30 -46.05 15.66 -10.89
CA LEU A 30 -47.51 15.55 -11.05
C LEU A 30 -48.04 14.09 -11.03
N LEU A 31 -47.59 13.25 -10.10
CA LEU A 31 -48.20 11.92 -9.90
C LEU A 31 -48.00 11.39 -8.46
N LEU A 32 -48.42 12.17 -7.46
CA LEU A 32 -48.49 11.68 -6.07
C LEU A 32 -49.68 12.27 -5.33
N ALA A 33 -50.88 11.89 -5.78
CA ALA A 33 -52.10 12.08 -5.00
C ALA A 33 -53.16 11.08 -5.49
N LEU A 34 -53.26 9.93 -4.80
CA LEU A 34 -54.45 9.08 -4.73
C LEU A 34 -53.99 7.68 -4.26
N PHE A 35 -54.03 7.47 -2.93
CA PHE A 35 -54.28 6.17 -2.28
C PHE A 35 -54.22 6.37 -0.77
N LEU A 36 -55.31 6.92 -0.24
CA LEU A 36 -55.61 6.84 1.18
C LEU A 36 -57.07 6.30 1.22
N SER A 37 -57.22 5.01 1.52
CA SER A 37 -58.37 4.46 2.22
C SER A 37 -58.35 2.95 2.17
N ALA A 38 -57.96 2.30 3.25
CA ALA A 38 -58.60 1.07 3.73
C ALA A 38 -58.04 0.76 5.13
N CYS A 39 -58.86 1.10 6.15
CA CYS A 39 -58.76 0.47 7.45
C CYS A 39 -59.32 -0.91 7.39
N GLY A 40 -58.60 -1.89 7.91
CA GLY A 40 -59.07 -3.24 8.15
C GLY A 40 -58.25 -3.83 9.29
N ASN A 41 -58.88 -3.96 10.43
CA ASN A 41 -58.38 -4.54 11.69
C ASN A 41 -58.33 -6.05 11.55
N ASP A 42 -57.20 -6.72 11.87
CA ASP A 42 -57.21 -7.83 12.81
C ASP A 42 -55.80 -8.42 13.07
N SER A 43 -55.55 -8.60 14.37
CA SER A 43 -54.79 -9.66 15.08
C SER A 43 -53.40 -10.13 14.61
N SER A 44 -52.40 -9.71 15.39
CA SER A 44 -51.29 -10.50 15.93
C SER A 44 -50.67 -11.63 15.09
N GLU A 45 -49.49 -11.37 14.59
CA GLU A 45 -48.35 -12.27 14.80
C GLU A 45 -47.06 -11.43 14.81
N ASN A 46 -46.36 -11.56 15.93
CA ASN A 46 -45.12 -10.85 16.17
C ASN A 46 -44.00 -11.59 15.43
N GLU A 47 -43.86 -11.35 14.13
CA GLU A 47 -42.62 -11.65 13.45
C GLU A 47 -41.66 -10.50 13.71
N SER A 48 -40.75 -10.75 14.65
CA SER A 48 -39.53 -9.97 14.80
C SER A 48 -38.72 -10.15 13.53
N SER A 49 -39.03 -9.35 12.50
CA SER A 49 -38.06 -9.10 11.44
C SER A 49 -36.94 -8.27 12.07
N THR A 50 -35.90 -8.93 12.55
CA THR A 50 -34.59 -8.32 12.61
C THR A 50 -34.30 -7.82 11.20
N THR A 51 -34.52 -6.52 10.97
CA THR A 51 -33.83 -5.81 9.91
C THR A 51 -32.36 -5.99 10.26
N ALA A 52 -31.65 -6.86 9.53
CA ALA A 52 -30.22 -6.73 9.42
C ALA A 52 -30.01 -5.30 8.92
N GLU A 53 -29.56 -4.42 9.79
CA GLU A 53 -28.97 -3.16 9.38
C GLU A 53 -27.86 -3.60 8.41
N ASN A 54 -27.91 -3.15 7.15
CA ASN A 54 -26.80 -3.30 6.24
C ASN A 54 -25.69 -2.41 6.84
N GLU A 55 -24.85 -3.00 7.69
CA GLU A 55 -23.61 -2.37 8.07
C GLU A 55 -22.77 -2.16 6.79
N GLU A 56 -22.17 -1.00 6.64
CA GLU A 56 -21.26 -0.76 5.52
C GLU A 56 -20.09 -1.76 5.59
N PRO A 57 -19.56 -2.25 4.46
CA PRO A 57 -18.43 -3.17 4.45
C PRO A 57 -17.25 -2.65 5.29
N PHE A 58 -16.50 -3.55 5.90
CA PHE A 58 -15.20 -3.21 6.49
C PHE A 58 -14.16 -3.20 5.38
N THR A 59 -13.58 -2.04 5.10
CA THR A 59 -12.75 -1.82 3.93
C THR A 59 -11.26 -1.83 4.27
N ILE A 60 -10.47 -2.56 3.47
CA ILE A 60 -9.04 -2.75 3.69
C ILE A 60 -8.26 -2.34 2.43
N GLY A 61 -7.32 -1.41 2.58
CA GLY A 61 -6.40 -1.02 1.52
C GLY A 61 -5.06 -1.75 1.62
N VAL A 62 -4.51 -2.15 0.49
CA VAL A 62 -3.22 -2.85 0.41
C VAL A 62 -2.28 -2.09 -0.50
N ILE A 63 -1.04 -1.81 -0.05
CA ILE A 63 -0.01 -1.20 -0.90
C ILE A 63 0.47 -2.18 -1.96
N PRO A 64 0.81 -1.72 -3.18
CA PRO A 64 1.33 -2.57 -4.25
C PRO A 64 2.84 -2.85 -4.07
N ALA A 65 3.23 -3.52 -2.98
CA ALA A 65 4.63 -3.84 -2.71
C ALA A 65 5.25 -4.74 -3.79
N GLN A 66 4.42 -5.54 -4.46
CA GLN A 66 4.73 -6.34 -5.64
C GLN A 66 3.66 -6.16 -6.71
N THR A 67 4.00 -6.43 -7.98
CA THR A 67 3.07 -6.35 -9.10
C THR A 67 1.94 -7.37 -8.93
N GLU A 68 0.69 -6.94 -9.21
CA GLU A 68 -0.52 -7.75 -9.06
C GLU A 68 -0.49 -9.10 -9.79
N GLY A 69 -1.21 -10.07 -9.24
CA GLY A 69 -1.55 -11.35 -9.86
C GLY A 69 -1.51 -12.53 -8.90
N GLU A 70 -0.48 -12.69 -8.08
CA GLU A 70 -0.41 -13.79 -7.10
C GLU A 70 -1.09 -13.42 -5.78
N MET A 71 -1.16 -12.14 -5.45
CA MET A 71 -1.84 -11.65 -4.25
C MET A 71 -3.37 -11.78 -4.31
N GLN A 72 -4.00 -11.78 -5.50
CA GLN A 72 -5.46 -11.77 -5.60
C GLN A 72 -6.12 -12.96 -4.91
N THR A 73 -5.63 -14.18 -5.15
CA THR A 73 -6.20 -15.38 -4.49
C THR A 73 -6.03 -15.34 -2.98
N ALA A 74 -4.89 -14.87 -2.50
CA ALA A 74 -4.63 -14.71 -1.07
C ALA A 74 -5.55 -13.63 -0.46
N MET A 75 -5.78 -12.51 -1.16
CA MET A 75 -6.71 -11.48 -0.73
C MET A 75 -8.14 -11.99 -0.66
N ASP A 76 -8.61 -12.76 -1.65
CA ASP A 76 -9.95 -13.36 -1.65
C ASP A 76 -10.17 -14.31 -0.45
N LYS A 77 -9.13 -15.10 -0.10
CA LYS A 77 -9.15 -15.98 1.08
C LYS A 77 -9.13 -15.18 2.38
N LEU A 78 -8.24 -14.20 2.49
CA LEU A 78 -8.14 -13.33 3.66
C LEU A 78 -9.46 -12.58 3.89
N GLN A 79 -10.06 -12.04 2.84
CA GLN A 79 -11.37 -11.39 2.87
C GLN A 79 -12.44 -12.32 3.45
N THR A 80 -12.43 -13.60 3.04
CA THR A 80 -13.38 -14.60 3.54
C THR A 80 -13.18 -14.85 5.04
N ILE A 81 -11.95 -15.07 5.49
CA ILE A 81 -11.60 -15.29 6.90
C ILE A 81 -12.02 -14.10 7.76
N LEU A 82 -11.67 -12.89 7.32
CA LEU A 82 -11.98 -11.68 8.08
C LEU A 82 -13.49 -11.38 8.10
N SER A 83 -14.22 -11.68 7.01
CA SER A 83 -15.70 -11.53 6.99
C SER A 83 -16.38 -12.47 7.96
N GLU A 84 -15.90 -13.72 8.07
CA GLU A 84 -16.43 -14.70 9.02
C GLU A 84 -16.14 -14.29 10.47
N GLU A 85 -14.94 -13.79 10.77
CA GLU A 85 -14.55 -13.40 12.12
C GLU A 85 -15.26 -12.12 12.60
N LEU A 86 -15.43 -11.14 11.71
CA LEU A 86 -16.09 -9.88 12.01
C LEU A 86 -17.63 -9.97 12.00
N ASP A 87 -18.20 -11.06 11.44
CA ASP A 87 -19.64 -11.21 11.13
C ASP A 87 -20.16 -9.99 10.31
N ARG A 88 -19.33 -9.51 9.37
CA ARG A 88 -19.52 -8.31 8.55
C ARG A 88 -18.88 -8.52 7.17
N GLU A 89 -19.43 -7.93 6.12
CA GLU A 89 -18.78 -7.91 4.82
C GLU A 89 -17.43 -7.20 4.90
N VAL A 90 -16.38 -7.83 4.37
CA VAL A 90 -15.03 -7.24 4.26
C VAL A 90 -14.72 -7.07 2.78
N GLU A 91 -14.17 -5.94 2.39
CA GLU A 91 -13.69 -5.66 1.04
C GLU A 91 -12.19 -5.32 1.10
N ILE A 92 -11.37 -5.99 0.29
CA ILE A 92 -9.92 -5.75 0.20
C ILE A 92 -9.58 -5.24 -1.19
N GLU A 93 -8.90 -4.09 -1.26
CA GLU A 93 -8.45 -3.46 -2.51
C GLU A 93 -6.95 -3.23 -2.51
N VAL A 94 -6.27 -3.66 -3.58
CA VAL A 94 -4.88 -3.30 -3.83
C VAL A 94 -4.86 -1.97 -4.57
N TYR A 95 -4.17 -0.99 -4.02
CA TYR A 95 -4.10 0.36 -4.56
C TYR A 95 -3.03 0.48 -5.66
N PRO A 96 -3.14 1.49 -6.54
CA PRO A 96 -2.17 1.66 -7.63
C PRO A 96 -0.79 2.14 -7.17
N ASP A 97 -0.71 2.78 -6.01
CA ASP A 97 0.52 3.28 -5.38
C ASP A 97 0.40 3.37 -3.86
N TYR A 98 1.53 3.54 -3.18
CA TYR A 98 1.61 3.59 -1.72
C TYR A 98 0.88 4.80 -1.12
N ASN A 99 0.94 5.96 -1.79
CA ASN A 99 0.30 7.18 -1.30
C ASN A 99 -1.22 7.07 -1.30
N GLY A 100 -1.79 6.38 -2.29
CA GLY A 100 -3.24 6.18 -2.40
C GLY A 100 -3.83 5.50 -1.17
N VAL A 101 -3.14 4.52 -0.59
CA VAL A 101 -3.59 3.85 0.64
C VAL A 101 -3.54 4.81 1.84
N VAL A 102 -2.43 5.56 1.98
CA VAL A 102 -2.27 6.55 3.07
C VAL A 102 -3.35 7.62 3.00
N GLU A 103 -3.60 8.18 1.81
CA GLU A 103 -4.65 9.18 1.61
C GLU A 103 -6.04 8.62 1.94
N SER A 104 -6.32 7.37 1.56
CA SER A 104 -7.60 6.73 1.85
C SER A 104 -7.81 6.52 3.35
N MET A 105 -6.77 6.19 4.12
CA MET A 105 -6.83 6.17 5.60
C MET A 105 -7.04 7.59 6.17
N ASN A 106 -6.32 8.58 5.66
CA ASN A 106 -6.42 9.97 6.15
C ASN A 106 -7.81 10.58 5.98
N TYR A 107 -8.58 10.09 4.99
CA TYR A 107 -9.95 10.56 4.71
C TYR A 107 -11.02 9.56 5.17
N ASP A 108 -10.70 8.61 6.05
CA ASP A 108 -11.60 7.57 6.57
C ASP A 108 -12.35 6.82 5.45
N GLN A 109 -11.66 6.58 4.30
CA GLN A 109 -12.24 5.85 3.16
C GLN A 109 -11.99 4.36 3.26
N ILE A 110 -11.06 3.94 4.11
CA ILE A 110 -10.77 2.55 4.46
C ILE A 110 -10.60 2.43 5.96
N ASP A 111 -11.01 1.29 6.53
CA ASP A 111 -10.98 1.02 7.97
C ASP A 111 -9.63 0.46 8.43
N MET A 112 -8.94 -0.24 7.55
CA MET A 112 -7.67 -0.92 7.81
C MET A 112 -6.76 -0.85 6.60
N ALA A 113 -5.46 -0.94 6.80
CA ALA A 113 -4.48 -0.99 5.72
C ALA A 113 -3.31 -1.93 6.00
N TYR A 114 -2.81 -2.58 4.94
CA TYR A 114 -1.49 -3.19 4.89
C TYR A 114 -0.50 -2.17 4.34
N LEU A 115 0.49 -1.81 5.13
CA LEU A 115 1.41 -0.70 4.89
C LEU A 115 2.87 -1.16 5.01
N GLY A 116 3.77 -0.47 4.30
CA GLY A 116 5.18 -0.53 4.65
C GLY A 116 5.44 0.31 5.92
N PRO A 117 6.55 0.09 6.64
CA PRO A 117 6.84 0.85 7.87
C PRO A 117 6.85 2.37 7.69
N LEU A 118 7.34 2.90 6.55
CA LEU A 118 7.31 4.34 6.27
C LEU A 118 5.89 4.85 6.03
N THR A 119 5.10 4.17 5.17
CA THR A 119 3.70 4.57 4.94
C THR A 119 2.86 4.48 6.19
N TYR A 120 3.19 3.52 7.07
CA TYR A 120 2.55 3.42 8.37
C TYR A 120 2.84 4.63 9.26
N VAL A 121 4.10 5.05 9.44
CA VAL A 121 4.39 6.21 10.28
C VAL A 121 3.85 7.52 9.70
N ILE A 122 3.68 7.61 8.37
CA ILE A 122 2.97 8.72 7.72
C ILE A 122 1.47 8.66 8.08
N ALA A 123 0.83 7.49 8.00
CA ALA A 123 -0.57 7.31 8.39
C ALA A 123 -0.78 7.55 9.89
N GLU A 124 0.13 7.07 10.75
CA GLU A 124 0.10 7.38 12.18
C GLU A 124 0.14 8.89 12.43
N ALA A 125 1.05 9.62 11.77
CA ALA A 125 1.18 11.07 11.94
C ALA A 125 -0.05 11.85 11.45
N ASN A 126 -0.71 11.39 10.40
CA ASN A 126 -1.81 12.10 9.75
C ASN A 126 -3.20 11.73 10.30
N SER A 127 -3.43 10.46 10.65
CA SER A 127 -4.74 9.91 11.03
C SER A 127 -4.73 9.15 12.35
N ASN A 128 -3.64 9.17 13.11
CA ASN A 128 -3.44 8.37 14.34
C ASN A 128 -3.69 6.87 14.13
N ALA A 129 -3.34 6.34 12.95
CA ALA A 129 -3.44 4.93 12.66
C ALA A 129 -2.70 4.08 13.72
N LYS A 130 -3.24 2.89 14.02
CA LYS A 130 -2.69 2.00 15.03
C LYS A 130 -2.25 0.70 14.37
N ALA A 131 -0.98 0.34 14.49
CA ALA A 131 -0.50 -0.98 14.12
C ALA A 131 -1.08 -2.03 15.08
N ILE A 132 -1.58 -3.13 14.54
CA ILE A 132 -2.19 -4.20 15.35
C ILE A 132 -1.56 -5.57 15.11
N ILE A 133 -1.08 -5.83 13.92
CA ILE A 133 -0.49 -7.11 13.47
C ILE A 133 0.68 -6.81 12.54
N THR A 134 1.68 -7.70 12.56
CA THR A 134 2.74 -7.76 11.55
C THR A 134 3.02 -9.20 11.16
N GLN A 135 3.68 -9.40 10.02
CA GLN A 135 4.09 -10.72 9.56
C GLN A 135 5.41 -11.16 10.18
N LEU A 136 5.60 -12.46 10.27
CA LEU A 136 6.86 -13.10 10.62
C LEU A 136 7.55 -13.61 9.35
N VAL A 137 8.83 -13.35 9.19
CA VAL A 137 9.69 -13.91 8.15
C VAL A 137 10.72 -14.78 8.84
N ASP A 138 10.78 -16.06 8.50
CA ASP A 138 11.62 -17.05 9.20
C ASP A 138 11.39 -17.08 10.73
N GLY A 139 10.18 -16.76 11.18
CA GLY A 139 9.77 -16.74 12.59
C GLY A 139 10.11 -15.43 13.31
N GLU A 140 10.69 -14.43 12.66
CA GLU A 140 11.08 -13.15 13.25
C GLU A 140 10.32 -11.99 12.57
N PRO A 141 9.94 -10.92 13.32
CA PRO A 141 9.21 -9.78 12.76
C PRO A 141 10.15 -8.73 12.13
N PHE A 142 11.23 -9.16 11.47
CA PHE A 142 12.25 -8.30 10.92
C PHE A 142 12.61 -8.64 9.48
N TYR A 143 13.08 -7.64 8.75
CA TYR A 143 13.63 -7.72 7.41
C TYR A 143 14.73 -6.67 7.23
N ASN A 144 15.40 -6.67 6.07
CA ASN A 144 16.44 -5.70 5.74
C ASN A 144 16.12 -4.98 4.43
N ALA A 145 16.66 -3.80 4.24
CA ALA A 145 16.76 -3.20 2.93
C ALA A 145 18.05 -3.70 2.26
N TYR A 146 17.95 -4.13 1.01
CA TYR A 146 19.09 -4.51 0.18
C TYR A 146 19.32 -3.47 -0.92
N ILE A 147 20.58 -3.29 -1.31
CA ILE A 147 20.94 -2.78 -2.63
C ILE A 147 21.53 -3.94 -3.41
N ILE A 148 20.92 -4.23 -4.55
CA ILE A 148 21.29 -5.34 -5.43
C ILE A 148 21.87 -4.81 -6.73
N THR A 149 22.72 -5.61 -7.37
CA THR A 149 23.28 -5.36 -8.71
C THR A 149 23.31 -6.65 -9.52
N HIS A 150 23.49 -6.53 -10.84
CA HIS A 150 23.66 -7.69 -11.69
C HIS A 150 25.02 -8.38 -11.43
N LYS A 151 25.07 -9.71 -11.52
CA LYS A 151 26.31 -10.50 -11.26
C LYS A 151 27.52 -10.05 -12.08
N ASP A 152 27.31 -9.59 -13.32
CA ASP A 152 28.36 -9.16 -14.23
C ASP A 152 28.87 -7.73 -13.91
N ASN A 153 28.22 -6.99 -13.03
CA ASN A 153 28.75 -5.73 -12.52
C ASN A 153 30.04 -6.02 -11.73
N PRO A 154 31.15 -5.31 -11.95
CA PRO A 154 32.40 -5.60 -11.24
C PRO A 154 32.32 -5.29 -9.73
N ALA A 155 31.49 -4.34 -9.30
CA ALA A 155 31.38 -3.97 -7.90
C ALA A 155 30.86 -5.11 -7.03
N THR A 156 31.53 -5.38 -5.90
CA THR A 156 31.16 -6.39 -4.91
C THR A 156 30.64 -5.80 -3.60
N SER A 157 30.68 -4.49 -3.50
CA SER A 157 30.15 -3.68 -2.38
C SER A 157 29.55 -2.39 -2.89
N LEU A 158 28.74 -1.73 -2.05
CA LEU A 158 28.20 -0.41 -2.36
C LEU A 158 29.33 0.62 -2.54
N ASP A 159 30.40 0.55 -1.73
CA ASP A 159 31.56 1.46 -1.86
C ASP A 159 32.21 1.36 -3.23
N GLU A 160 32.41 0.14 -3.73
CA GLU A 160 32.98 -0.10 -5.08
C GLU A 160 32.04 0.41 -6.19
N LEU A 161 30.70 0.23 -6.04
CA LEU A 161 29.73 0.76 -6.99
C LEU A 161 29.80 2.30 -7.06
N LEU A 162 30.00 2.93 -5.91
CA LEU A 162 29.99 4.39 -5.76
C LEU A 162 31.35 5.06 -6.01
N GLU A 163 32.39 4.33 -6.46
CA GLU A 163 33.66 4.96 -6.89
C GLU A 163 33.47 5.91 -8.08
N ASN A 164 32.51 5.61 -8.97
CA ASN A 164 32.14 6.42 -10.12
C ASN A 164 30.61 6.56 -10.22
N PRO A 165 29.94 7.26 -9.32
CA PRO A 165 28.46 7.32 -9.27
C PRO A 165 27.85 7.90 -10.54
N GLY A 166 28.54 8.80 -11.26
CA GLY A 166 28.09 9.37 -12.53
C GLY A 166 28.01 8.38 -13.70
N GLU A 167 28.44 7.14 -13.52
CA GLU A 167 28.30 6.06 -14.49
C GLU A 167 27.23 5.02 -14.05
N VAL A 168 26.53 5.26 -12.91
CA VAL A 168 25.57 4.33 -12.32
C VAL A 168 24.12 4.79 -12.59
N GLN A 169 23.34 3.92 -13.17
CA GLN A 169 21.88 4.04 -13.27
C GLN A 169 21.26 3.33 -12.05
N PHE A 170 20.64 4.11 -11.15
CA PHE A 170 20.10 3.58 -9.89
C PHE A 170 18.56 3.54 -9.90
N ALA A 171 17.98 2.47 -9.36
CA ALA A 171 16.54 2.33 -9.19
C ALA A 171 16.13 2.26 -7.71
N PHE A 172 15.23 3.13 -7.32
CA PHE A 172 14.44 2.99 -6.10
C PHE A 172 13.13 2.22 -6.38
N GLY A 173 12.45 1.76 -5.32
CA GLY A 173 11.10 1.22 -5.37
C GLY A 173 10.04 2.33 -5.53
N ASP A 174 9.00 2.32 -4.70
CA ASP A 174 8.07 3.45 -4.55
C ASP A 174 8.72 4.55 -3.70
N PRO A 175 8.49 5.86 -3.97
CA PRO A 175 9.02 6.95 -3.15
C PRO A 175 8.68 6.84 -1.66
N ASN A 176 7.51 6.27 -1.32
CA ASN A 176 7.05 6.06 0.06
C ASN A 176 7.43 4.66 0.63
N SER A 177 8.27 3.90 -0.08
CA SER A 177 8.78 2.62 0.42
C SER A 177 9.88 2.82 1.46
N THR A 178 9.86 2.03 2.54
CA THR A 178 10.91 2.02 3.56
C THR A 178 12.22 1.50 2.99
N SER A 179 12.23 0.23 2.57
CA SER A 179 13.44 -0.47 2.09
C SER A 179 13.75 -0.22 0.62
N GLY A 180 12.74 0.16 -0.17
CA GLY A 180 12.91 0.53 -1.58
C GLY A 180 13.32 1.99 -1.78
N SER A 181 13.17 2.86 -0.77
CA SER A 181 13.45 4.30 -0.90
C SER A 181 14.10 4.91 0.34
N LEU A 182 13.39 5.04 1.47
CA LEU A 182 13.85 5.81 2.63
C LEU A 182 15.23 5.36 3.14
N ILE A 183 15.38 4.10 3.51
CA ILE A 183 16.60 3.59 4.14
C ILE A 183 17.79 3.60 3.16
N PRO A 184 17.64 3.12 1.90
CA PRO A 184 18.70 3.27 0.91
C PRO A 184 19.07 4.72 0.59
N SER A 185 18.10 5.64 0.57
CA SER A 185 18.40 7.05 0.32
C SER A 185 19.21 7.68 1.46
N ILE A 186 18.90 7.34 2.73
CA ILE A 186 19.70 7.78 3.88
C ILE A 186 21.16 7.28 3.77
N GLU A 187 21.33 6.00 3.42
CA GLU A 187 22.67 5.42 3.23
C GLU A 187 23.45 6.13 2.11
N LEU A 188 22.78 6.42 0.99
CA LEU A 188 23.39 7.16 -0.13
C LEU A 188 23.63 8.64 0.18
N GLN A 189 22.82 9.26 1.06
CA GLN A 189 23.05 10.61 1.59
C GLN A 189 24.28 10.66 2.49
N ASP A 190 24.41 9.70 3.41
CA ASP A 190 25.55 9.61 4.33
C ASP A 190 26.88 9.40 3.56
N ARG A 191 26.84 8.83 2.35
CA ARG A 191 27.96 8.72 1.41
C ARG A 191 28.12 9.96 0.51
N GLY A 192 27.21 10.93 0.59
CA GLY A 192 27.25 12.19 -0.15
C GLY A 192 26.95 12.08 -1.64
N VAL A 193 26.34 10.98 -2.10
CA VAL A 193 26.06 10.76 -3.54
C VAL A 193 24.59 11.02 -3.92
N TYR A 194 23.69 11.14 -2.96
CA TYR A 194 22.27 11.40 -3.16
C TYR A 194 21.73 12.37 -2.12
N GLN A 195 20.93 13.35 -2.53
CA GLN A 195 20.17 14.24 -1.65
C GLN A 195 18.68 14.18 -2.01
N SER A 196 18.35 14.20 -3.30
CA SER A 196 17.01 14.07 -3.86
C SER A 196 17.10 13.53 -5.29
N GLU A 197 15.95 13.30 -5.92
CA GLU A 197 15.87 12.91 -7.33
C GLU A 197 16.55 13.95 -8.23
N GLU A 198 16.42 15.25 -7.91
CA GLU A 198 17.02 16.35 -8.66
C GLU A 198 18.46 16.66 -8.25
N GLU A 199 18.87 16.27 -7.04
CA GLU A 199 20.19 16.54 -6.49
C GLU A 199 20.91 15.25 -6.11
N ASN A 200 21.56 14.62 -7.08
CA ASN A 200 22.34 13.39 -6.91
C ASN A 200 23.53 13.35 -7.88
N GLN A 201 24.41 12.37 -7.71
CA GLN A 201 25.59 12.18 -8.54
C GLN A 201 25.45 11.01 -9.53
N PHE A 202 24.33 10.30 -9.55
CA PHE A 202 24.08 9.19 -10.45
C PHE A 202 23.92 9.65 -11.91
N GLU A 203 24.20 8.76 -12.87
CA GLU A 203 23.87 9.00 -14.28
C GLU A 203 22.35 9.19 -14.44
N THR A 204 21.56 8.32 -13.84
CA THR A 204 20.11 8.43 -13.74
C THR A 204 19.59 7.83 -12.45
N VAL A 205 18.52 8.42 -11.93
CA VAL A 205 17.69 7.86 -10.86
C VAL A 205 16.30 7.61 -11.42
N ARG A 206 15.68 6.48 -11.02
CA ARG A 206 14.29 6.19 -11.34
C ARG A 206 13.58 5.51 -10.19
N PHE A 207 12.27 5.71 -10.11
CA PHE A 207 11.39 4.99 -9.21
C PHE A 207 10.60 3.95 -10.01
N THR A 208 10.65 2.70 -9.57
CA THR A 208 10.02 1.57 -10.27
C THR A 208 8.60 1.30 -9.80
N GLY A 209 8.23 1.81 -8.62
CA GLY A 209 6.91 1.66 -8.01
C GLY A 209 6.71 0.36 -7.22
N SER A 210 7.53 -0.69 -7.43
CA SER A 210 7.42 -1.95 -6.69
C SER A 210 8.77 -2.68 -6.60
N HIS A 211 8.88 -3.62 -5.65
CA HIS A 211 10.12 -4.35 -5.41
C HIS A 211 10.48 -5.32 -6.52
N ASP A 212 9.51 -6.04 -7.07
CA ASP A 212 9.71 -6.96 -8.19
C ASP A 212 10.12 -6.23 -9.48
N ALA A 213 9.53 -5.05 -9.76
CA ALA A 213 9.94 -4.22 -10.88
C ALA A 213 11.39 -3.73 -10.74
N THR A 214 11.83 -3.40 -9.50
CA THR A 214 13.24 -3.07 -9.22
C THR A 214 14.14 -4.27 -9.49
N ALA A 215 13.85 -5.44 -8.92
CA ALA A 215 14.66 -6.65 -9.09
C ALA A 215 14.79 -7.04 -10.57
N LEU A 216 13.68 -7.04 -11.32
CA LEU A 216 13.67 -7.33 -12.75
C LEU A 216 14.43 -6.30 -13.58
N SER A 217 14.39 -5.02 -13.19
CA SER A 217 15.15 -3.96 -13.86
C SER A 217 16.66 -4.17 -13.72
N VAL A 218 17.12 -4.60 -12.54
CA VAL A 218 18.53 -4.95 -12.29
C VAL A 218 18.91 -6.24 -13.04
N GLN A 219 18.11 -7.29 -12.91
CA GLN A 219 18.37 -8.58 -13.58
C GLN A 219 18.48 -8.42 -15.10
N ASN A 220 17.61 -7.60 -15.70
CA ASN A 220 17.59 -7.34 -17.13
C ASN A 220 18.56 -6.24 -17.58
N LYS A 221 19.43 -5.75 -16.68
CA LYS A 221 20.43 -4.70 -16.94
C LYS A 221 19.82 -3.40 -17.49
N GLN A 222 18.60 -3.08 -17.05
CA GLN A 222 17.94 -1.80 -17.36
C GLN A 222 18.42 -0.69 -16.43
N VAL A 223 19.00 -1.08 -15.29
CA VAL A 223 19.72 -0.25 -14.32
C VAL A 223 20.92 -1.05 -13.79
N ASP A 224 21.90 -0.35 -13.21
CA ASP A 224 23.10 -0.97 -12.66
C ASP A 224 22.89 -1.50 -11.24
N ALA A 225 22.08 -0.82 -10.46
CA ALA A 225 21.74 -1.23 -9.10
C ALA A 225 20.32 -0.78 -8.72
N GLY A 226 19.77 -1.40 -7.68
CA GLY A 226 18.44 -1.04 -7.19
C GLY A 226 18.22 -1.46 -5.74
N ALA A 227 17.29 -0.74 -5.09
CA ALA A 227 16.92 -0.94 -3.70
C ALA A 227 15.68 -1.84 -3.58
N ILE A 228 15.73 -2.83 -2.68
CA ILE A 228 14.68 -3.84 -2.53
C ILE A 228 14.54 -4.29 -1.08
N ASP A 229 13.34 -4.76 -0.73
CA ASP A 229 13.04 -5.50 0.50
C ASP A 229 13.65 -6.90 0.47
N SER A 230 14.32 -7.32 1.55
CA SER A 230 14.98 -8.62 1.64
C SER A 230 14.01 -9.80 1.65
N ALA A 231 12.84 -9.66 2.31
CA ALA A 231 11.83 -10.71 2.36
C ALA A 231 11.19 -10.91 0.98
N ILE A 232 10.83 -9.80 0.31
CA ILE A 232 10.31 -9.86 -1.06
C ILE A 232 11.37 -10.38 -2.03
N TYR A 233 12.64 -9.97 -1.89
CA TYR A 233 13.73 -10.52 -2.70
C TYR A 233 13.83 -12.05 -2.60
N ASN A 234 13.79 -12.59 -1.38
CA ASN A 234 13.82 -14.03 -1.14
C ASN A 234 12.58 -14.72 -1.72
N GLN A 235 11.39 -14.15 -1.53
CA GLN A 235 10.14 -14.67 -2.11
C GLN A 235 10.19 -14.72 -3.65
N LEU A 236 10.74 -13.68 -4.29
CA LEU A 236 10.92 -13.65 -5.74
C LEU A 236 11.89 -14.72 -6.24
N LEU A 237 12.94 -15.04 -5.44
CA LEU A 237 13.86 -16.15 -5.71
C LEU A 237 13.15 -17.51 -5.60
N GLU A 238 12.40 -17.74 -4.52
CA GLU A 238 11.70 -18.99 -4.23
C GLU A 238 10.61 -19.28 -5.27
N SER A 239 9.88 -18.26 -5.68
CA SER A 239 8.86 -18.37 -6.74
C SER A 239 9.46 -18.48 -8.15
N GLY A 240 10.78 -18.26 -8.31
CA GLY A 240 11.46 -18.28 -9.61
C GLY A 240 11.14 -17.08 -10.52
N LYS A 241 10.57 -16.02 -9.97
CA LYS A 241 10.33 -14.76 -10.71
C LYS A 241 11.62 -14.05 -11.06
N ILE A 242 12.65 -14.17 -10.21
CA ILE A 242 14.00 -13.71 -10.47
C ILE A 242 14.99 -14.87 -10.36
N ASP A 243 16.10 -14.76 -11.08
CA ASP A 243 17.19 -15.71 -11.07
C ASP A 243 18.32 -15.22 -10.15
N GLY A 244 18.45 -15.82 -8.98
CA GLY A 244 19.48 -15.47 -8.01
C GLY A 244 20.91 -15.63 -8.53
N GLU A 245 21.14 -16.47 -9.57
CA GLU A 245 22.45 -16.56 -10.22
C GLU A 245 22.79 -15.31 -11.07
N GLN A 246 21.81 -14.45 -11.36
CA GLN A 246 22.01 -13.21 -12.12
C GLN A 246 22.18 -11.97 -11.23
N LEU A 247 21.88 -12.09 -9.95
CA LEU A 247 21.87 -10.97 -9.00
C LEU A 247 22.89 -11.20 -7.88
N LYS A 248 23.31 -10.12 -7.25
CA LYS A 248 24.09 -10.12 -6.02
C LYS A 248 23.73 -8.94 -5.14
N ILE A 249 23.73 -9.16 -3.84
CA ILE A 249 23.54 -8.13 -2.82
C ILE A 249 24.89 -7.45 -2.59
N ILE A 250 24.94 -6.11 -2.64
CA ILE A 250 26.15 -5.31 -2.42
C ILE A 250 26.05 -4.41 -1.18
N TRP A 251 24.88 -4.33 -0.59
CA TRP A 251 24.62 -3.65 0.67
C TRP A 251 23.36 -4.18 1.35
N GLU A 252 23.38 -4.19 2.67
CA GLU A 252 22.31 -4.61 3.55
C GLU A 252 22.20 -3.63 4.73
N SER A 253 20.98 -3.25 5.09
CA SER A 253 20.70 -2.39 6.24
C SER A 253 20.74 -3.14 7.57
N GLU A 254 20.72 -2.40 8.68
CA GLU A 254 20.28 -2.95 9.96
C GLU A 254 18.84 -3.50 9.84
N PRO A 255 18.44 -4.43 10.74
CA PRO A 255 17.08 -4.98 10.74
C PRO A 255 16.01 -3.90 10.90
N LEU A 256 14.95 -4.01 10.13
CA LEU A 256 13.77 -3.16 10.13
C LEU A 256 12.59 -4.00 10.63
N PHE A 257 11.70 -3.41 11.44
CA PHE A 257 10.48 -4.10 11.83
C PHE A 257 9.55 -4.26 10.63
N GLN A 258 8.84 -5.40 10.56
CA GLN A 258 8.07 -5.81 9.38
C GLN A 258 6.82 -4.95 9.14
N TYR A 259 6.20 -5.14 7.99
CA TYR A 259 5.04 -4.41 7.49
C TYR A 259 3.83 -4.59 8.41
N PRO A 260 3.22 -3.49 8.89
CA PRO A 260 2.04 -3.57 9.73
C PRO A 260 0.75 -3.72 8.93
N TRP A 261 -0.20 -4.38 9.56
CA TRP A 261 -1.61 -4.15 9.37
C TRP A 261 -2.06 -3.12 10.41
N ALA A 262 -2.59 -2.00 9.95
CA ALA A 262 -2.96 -0.87 10.79
C ALA A 262 -4.43 -0.50 10.60
N VAL A 263 -5.09 -0.12 11.69
CA VAL A 263 -6.48 0.31 11.72
C VAL A 263 -6.59 1.81 12.00
N LEU A 264 -7.74 2.42 11.69
CA LEU A 264 -8.05 3.78 12.11
C LEU A 264 -8.09 3.90 13.64
N GLU A 265 -7.82 5.08 14.17
CA GLU A 265 -7.95 5.37 15.61
C GLU A 265 -9.35 5.08 16.15
N SER A 266 -10.38 5.28 15.32
CA SER A 266 -11.79 5.09 15.65
C SER A 266 -12.23 3.63 15.73
N THR A 267 -11.40 2.67 15.27
CA THR A 267 -11.73 1.23 15.34
C THR A 267 -11.83 0.81 16.81
N ASP A 268 -12.94 0.17 17.16
CA ASP A 268 -13.20 -0.26 18.54
C ASP A 268 -12.36 -1.48 18.95
N ASP A 269 -12.20 -1.65 20.26
CA ASP A 269 -11.32 -2.68 20.82
C ASP A 269 -11.81 -4.12 20.52
N ASP A 270 -13.13 -4.35 20.36
CA ASP A 270 -13.67 -5.67 20.00
C ASP A 270 -13.31 -6.06 18.58
N THR A 271 -13.46 -5.12 17.63
CA THR A 271 -13.03 -5.28 16.26
C THR A 271 -11.52 -5.54 16.15
N VAL A 272 -10.69 -4.76 16.88
CA VAL A 272 -9.24 -4.99 16.94
C VAL A 272 -8.90 -6.38 17.47
N ALA A 273 -9.58 -6.83 18.54
CA ALA A 273 -9.34 -8.15 19.10
C ALA A 273 -9.68 -9.28 18.14
N LYS A 274 -10.80 -9.19 17.43
CA LYS A 274 -11.22 -10.15 16.41
C LYS A 274 -10.24 -10.20 15.22
N LEU A 275 -9.81 -9.02 14.73
CA LEU A 275 -8.80 -8.94 13.68
C LEU A 275 -7.49 -9.63 14.10
N ARG A 276 -7.00 -9.36 15.33
CA ARG A 276 -5.81 -10.03 15.85
C ARG A 276 -6.00 -11.54 15.92
N GLU A 277 -7.11 -12.01 16.48
CA GLU A 277 -7.42 -13.45 16.59
C GLU A 277 -7.42 -14.10 15.21
N ALA A 278 -8.08 -13.49 14.21
CA ALA A 278 -8.10 -13.99 12.84
C ALA A 278 -6.71 -14.12 12.23
N PHE A 279 -5.90 -13.04 12.28
CA PHE A 279 -4.54 -13.06 11.70
C PHE A 279 -3.61 -14.06 12.39
N LEU A 280 -3.65 -14.13 13.73
CA LEU A 280 -2.81 -15.06 14.50
C LEU A 280 -3.17 -16.53 14.25
N ALA A 281 -4.37 -16.83 13.78
CA ALA A 281 -4.85 -18.17 13.44
C ALA A 281 -4.58 -18.56 11.97
N ILE A 282 -4.05 -17.67 11.13
CA ILE A 282 -3.77 -17.97 9.72
C ILE A 282 -2.63 -18.97 9.60
N GLU A 283 -2.97 -20.15 9.05
CA GLU A 283 -2.01 -21.21 8.67
C GLU A 283 -2.12 -21.56 7.17
N ASP A 284 -3.00 -20.88 6.40
CA ASP A 284 -3.16 -21.13 4.96
C ASP A 284 -1.88 -20.73 4.20
N PRO A 285 -1.21 -21.70 3.53
CA PRO A 285 0.06 -21.43 2.87
C PRO A 285 -0.07 -20.44 1.71
N GLU A 286 -1.22 -20.36 1.02
CA GLU A 286 -1.38 -19.40 -0.08
C GLU A 286 -1.46 -17.96 0.45
N ILE A 287 -2.02 -17.75 1.65
CA ILE A 287 -2.00 -16.44 2.30
C ILE A 287 -0.57 -16.13 2.77
N LEU A 288 0.06 -17.05 3.49
CA LEU A 288 1.41 -16.84 4.02
C LEU A 288 2.42 -16.58 2.89
N ASP A 289 2.40 -17.39 1.84
CA ASP A 289 3.30 -17.25 0.68
C ASP A 289 3.11 -15.90 -0.03
N ALA A 290 1.87 -15.39 -0.13
CA ALA A 290 1.60 -14.11 -0.78
C ALA A 290 2.26 -12.93 -0.06
N PHE A 291 2.42 -13.03 1.27
CA PHE A 291 3.12 -12.01 2.08
C PHE A 291 4.59 -12.37 2.37
N GLY A 292 5.11 -13.49 1.86
CA GLY A 292 6.43 -13.99 2.23
C GLY A 292 6.55 -14.28 3.73
N ALA A 293 5.44 -14.68 4.35
CA ALA A 293 5.31 -14.85 5.79
C ALA A 293 5.41 -16.32 6.22
N THR A 294 5.90 -16.55 7.44
CA THR A 294 5.82 -17.84 8.14
C THR A 294 4.73 -17.85 9.21
N GLY A 295 4.04 -16.73 9.40
CA GLY A 295 2.98 -16.50 10.36
C GLY A 295 2.79 -15.01 10.62
N PHE A 296 1.95 -14.69 11.60
CA PHE A 296 1.70 -13.32 12.05
C PHE A 296 1.94 -13.19 13.56
N THR A 297 2.21 -11.97 14.02
CA THR A 297 2.35 -11.63 15.43
C THR A 297 1.74 -10.25 15.71
N GLU A 298 1.41 -9.97 16.96
CA GLU A 298 0.96 -8.62 17.34
C GLU A 298 2.06 -7.59 17.08
N ALA A 299 1.62 -6.38 16.74
CA ALA A 299 2.47 -5.21 16.59
C ALA A 299 1.83 -4.01 17.30
N ASP A 300 2.65 -3.02 17.62
CA ASP A 300 2.19 -1.73 18.12
C ASP A 300 3.01 -0.57 17.52
N ASN A 301 2.57 0.66 17.81
CA ASN A 301 3.20 1.87 17.26
C ASN A 301 4.67 2.01 17.68
N ALA A 302 5.06 1.51 18.85
CA ALA A 302 6.43 1.63 19.36
C ALA A 302 7.45 0.80 18.55
N ASP A 303 7.00 -0.25 17.87
CA ASP A 303 7.85 -1.09 17.03
C ASP A 303 8.40 -0.32 15.82
N TYR A 304 7.72 0.75 15.42
CA TYR A 304 8.06 1.59 14.24
C TYR A 304 8.78 2.89 14.59
N GLU A 305 9.15 3.11 15.87
CA GLU A 305 9.77 4.35 16.34
C GLU A 305 11.06 4.70 15.58
N SER A 306 11.88 3.71 15.22
CA SER A 306 13.11 3.94 14.47
C SER A 306 12.84 4.54 13.05
N ILE A 307 11.79 4.06 12.39
CA ILE A 307 11.35 4.57 11.09
C ILE A 307 10.74 5.96 11.23
N LYS A 308 9.94 6.17 12.28
CA LYS A 308 9.37 7.49 12.61
C LYS A 308 10.46 8.54 12.79
N GLN A 309 11.50 8.25 13.57
CA GLN A 309 12.64 9.14 13.74
C GLN A 309 13.40 9.39 12.42
N ALA A 310 13.55 8.37 11.59
CA ALA A 310 14.15 8.52 10.27
C ALA A 310 13.30 9.44 9.37
N ALA A 311 11.97 9.26 9.36
CA ALA A 311 11.04 10.08 8.59
C ALA A 311 11.02 11.54 9.05
N ILE A 312 11.06 11.81 10.37
CA ILE A 312 11.19 13.15 10.94
C ILE A 312 12.51 13.79 10.50
N LYS A 313 13.64 13.07 10.63
CA LYS A 313 14.97 13.57 10.24
C LYS A 313 15.03 13.94 8.75
N GLN A 314 14.30 13.20 7.91
CA GLN A 314 14.20 13.47 6.47
C GLN A 314 13.15 14.55 6.13
N GLY A 315 12.40 15.07 7.12
CA GLY A 315 11.35 16.07 6.91
C GLY A 315 10.12 15.52 6.18
N ILE A 316 9.89 14.20 6.23
CA ILE A 316 8.73 13.54 5.62
C ILE A 316 7.49 13.74 6.51
N ILE A 317 7.66 13.68 7.82
CA ILE A 317 6.63 13.99 8.83
C ILE A 317 7.17 15.00 9.82
N GLU A 318 6.26 15.72 10.50
CA GLU A 318 6.60 16.66 11.59
C GLU A 318 6.72 15.91 12.93
N GLU A 319 7.41 16.53 13.94
CA GLU A 319 7.53 15.97 15.31
C GLU A 319 6.18 15.92 16.03
#